data_6d174d6ba3caf889e51e76c10ae4721b
#
_entry.id   6d174d6ba3caf889e51e76c10ae4721b
#
_cell.length_a   1.000
_cell.length_b   1.000
_cell.length_c   1.000
_cell.angle_alpha   90.00
_cell.angle_beta   90.00
_cell.angle_gamma   90.00
#
_symmetry.space_group_name_H-M   'P 1'
#
loop_
_entity.id
_entity.type
_entity.pdbx_description
1 polymer ?
#
loop_
_entity_poly.entity_id
_entity_poly.type
_entity_poly.pdbx_seq_one_letter_code
_entity_poly.pdbx_strand_id
1 'polypeptide(L)'
;MSVFPYGLFAAAGVGCMLIAMLLTAPKRSFSKGTVTVFGLLAIPLSLVFSRLLYCVFQLNLFCDTYENPWLMLCIWDGGYSIWGVIPALLLAAWLTAKMQRCSFSSLWDCVSLSSALLFAMLYAGEGRTELGIGKVIDVGFLTSAFPFLVLEQKLGVNVEYRLIVYRLQCLACVVLFLVMLLSRRKSKAEGILALRFWSIFASMQIFWESLRDDGHMLFIFLRIGQVAAGIVLLWVLIDLSRCYRQAGLHMPWFVWPVFVLCLGLIAALEFSLDGRLTIGTPSMARDYG
;
A
#
# COMPACT_ATOMS: atom_id res chain seq x y z
N MET A 1 18.50 -1.48 14.47
CA MET A 1 18.34 -0.88 13.11
C MET A 1 18.01 0.59 13.24
N SER A 2 18.71 1.47 12.54
CA SER A 2 18.40 2.90 12.61
C SER A 2 17.16 3.20 11.76
N VAL A 3 16.08 3.63 12.39
CA VAL A 3 14.82 4.05 11.73
C VAL A 3 15.02 5.29 10.84
N PHE A 4 16.13 5.99 11.03
CA PHE A 4 16.47 7.26 10.38
C PHE A 4 16.40 7.22 8.82
N PRO A 5 16.96 6.23 8.11
CA PRO A 5 16.93 6.24 6.65
C PRO A 5 15.50 6.05 6.08
N TYR A 6 14.67 5.21 6.68
CA TYR A 6 13.27 5.06 6.24
C TYR A 6 12.47 6.35 6.44
N GLY A 7 12.67 7.02 7.59
CA GLY A 7 12.02 8.30 7.89
C GLY A 7 12.32 9.40 6.85
N LEU A 8 13.54 9.43 6.30
CA LEU A 8 13.88 10.36 5.22
C LEU A 8 13.06 10.11 3.94
N PHE A 9 12.89 8.84 3.56
CA PHE A 9 12.04 8.48 2.41
C PHE A 9 10.58 8.85 2.66
N ALA A 10 10.07 8.61 3.87
CA ALA A 10 8.71 9.00 4.25
C ALA A 10 8.53 10.52 4.18
N ALA A 11 9.46 11.30 4.73
CA ALA A 11 9.43 12.77 4.68
C ALA A 11 9.52 13.28 3.22
N ALA A 12 10.41 12.71 2.41
CA ALA A 12 10.50 13.05 0.99
C ALA A 12 9.20 12.70 0.25
N GLY A 13 8.58 11.57 0.57
CA GLY A 13 7.29 11.15 0.01
C GLY A 13 6.17 12.13 0.32
N VAL A 14 6.08 12.59 1.57
CA VAL A 14 5.12 13.63 1.97
C VAL A 14 5.40 14.93 1.19
N GLY A 15 6.66 15.35 1.09
CA GLY A 15 7.05 16.53 0.32
C GLY A 15 6.63 16.43 -1.15
N CYS A 16 6.95 15.30 -1.82
CA CYS A 16 6.56 15.04 -3.20
C CYS A 16 5.03 15.05 -3.38
N MET A 17 4.30 14.43 -2.46
CA MET A 17 2.83 14.43 -2.46
C MET A 17 2.26 15.84 -2.36
N LEU A 18 2.71 16.66 -1.41
CA LEU A 18 2.22 18.03 -1.22
C LEU A 18 2.57 18.92 -2.41
N ILE A 19 3.78 18.81 -2.97
CA ILE A 19 4.18 19.51 -4.18
C ILE A 19 3.30 19.10 -5.36
N ALA A 20 3.07 17.79 -5.55
CA ALA A 20 2.18 17.30 -6.60
C ALA A 20 0.75 17.82 -6.41
N MET A 21 0.24 17.90 -5.18
CA MET A 21 -1.07 18.51 -4.88
C MET A 21 -1.09 19.99 -5.29
N LEU A 22 -0.07 20.78 -4.95
CA LEU A 22 0.01 22.20 -5.32
C LEU A 22 0.04 22.39 -6.85
N LEU A 23 0.73 21.52 -7.58
CA LEU A 23 0.84 21.59 -9.04
C LEU A 23 -0.43 21.09 -9.75
N THR A 24 -1.11 20.10 -9.15
CA THR A 24 -2.27 19.46 -9.76
C THR A 24 -3.60 20.00 -9.24
N ALA A 25 -3.64 20.73 -8.13
CA ALA A 25 -4.87 21.29 -7.59
C ALA A 25 -5.58 22.20 -8.61
N PRO A 26 -6.89 22.05 -8.81
CA PRO A 26 -7.63 22.96 -9.68
C PRO A 26 -7.67 24.35 -9.03
N LYS A 27 -6.99 25.31 -9.65
CA LYS A 27 -6.78 26.68 -9.14
C LYS A 27 -8.09 27.42 -8.78
N ARG A 28 -9.23 26.97 -9.35
CA ARG A 28 -10.55 27.55 -9.07
C ARG A 28 -11.24 26.97 -7.82
N SER A 29 -10.84 25.75 -7.40
CA SER A 29 -11.52 25.02 -6.33
C SER A 29 -10.74 24.97 -5.02
N PHE A 30 -9.41 25.14 -5.08
CA PHE A 30 -8.56 25.04 -3.89
C PHE A 30 -7.64 26.25 -3.75
N SER A 31 -7.58 26.78 -2.52
CA SER A 31 -6.54 27.74 -2.13
C SER A 31 -5.25 27.00 -1.76
N LYS A 32 -4.12 27.70 -1.78
CA LYS A 32 -2.86 27.17 -1.24
C LYS A 32 -3.01 26.75 0.23
N GLY A 33 -3.85 27.45 0.98
CA GLY A 33 -4.21 27.12 2.37
C GLY A 33 -4.86 25.75 2.52
N THR A 34 -5.65 25.28 1.54
CA THR A 34 -6.26 23.96 1.58
C THR A 34 -5.21 22.84 1.60
N VAL A 35 -4.16 22.94 0.77
CA VAL A 35 -3.08 21.95 0.73
C VAL A 35 -2.25 22.00 2.03
N THR A 36 -2.02 23.19 2.58
CA THR A 36 -1.31 23.34 3.85
C THR A 36 -2.09 22.72 5.02
N VAL A 37 -3.39 23.00 5.13
CA VAL A 37 -4.25 22.41 6.16
C VAL A 37 -4.30 20.88 6.01
N PHE A 38 -4.43 20.39 4.79
CA PHE A 38 -4.37 18.95 4.53
C PHE A 38 -3.06 18.35 5.01
N GLY A 39 -1.91 18.94 4.67
CA GLY A 39 -0.59 18.46 5.11
C GLY A 39 -0.43 18.43 6.63
N LEU A 40 -0.88 19.50 7.31
CA LEU A 40 -0.85 19.60 8.77
C LEU A 40 -1.69 18.51 9.46
N LEU A 41 -2.79 18.08 8.85
CA LEU A 41 -3.63 17.00 9.36
C LEU A 41 -3.12 15.62 8.93
N ALA A 42 -2.70 15.47 7.67
CA ALA A 42 -2.30 14.20 7.10
C ALA A 42 -1.05 13.61 7.77
N ILE A 43 -0.06 14.45 8.11
CA ILE A 43 1.21 13.99 8.71
C ILE A 43 0.96 13.30 10.07
N PRO A 44 0.38 13.97 11.09
CA PRO A 44 0.17 13.34 12.39
C PRO A 44 -0.83 12.18 12.32
N LEU A 45 -1.89 12.30 11.54
CA LEU A 45 -2.85 11.19 11.36
C LEU A 45 -2.19 9.98 10.72
N SER A 46 -1.33 10.15 9.71
CA SER A 46 -0.61 9.04 9.08
C SER A 46 0.32 8.33 10.06
N LEU A 47 1.03 9.06 10.91
CA LEU A 47 1.88 8.47 11.96
C LEU A 47 1.04 7.64 12.95
N VAL A 48 -0.06 8.21 13.44
CA VAL A 48 -0.94 7.54 14.41
C VAL A 48 -1.59 6.30 13.81
N PHE A 49 -2.22 6.42 12.63
CA PHE A 49 -2.92 5.29 12.01
C PHE A 49 -1.98 4.20 11.53
N SER A 50 -0.80 4.55 11.00
CA SER A 50 0.21 3.56 10.60
C SER A 50 0.74 2.78 11.79
N ARG A 51 0.98 3.44 12.93
CA ARG A 51 1.41 2.78 14.17
C ARG A 51 0.28 1.93 14.73
N LEU A 52 -0.93 2.47 14.83
CA LEU A 52 -2.09 1.75 15.34
C LEU A 52 -2.35 0.47 14.55
N LEU A 53 -2.35 0.57 13.21
CA LEU A 53 -2.58 -0.60 12.36
C LEU A 53 -1.46 -1.65 12.53
N TYR A 54 -0.20 -1.23 12.63
CA TYR A 54 0.91 -2.13 12.93
C TYR A 54 0.71 -2.84 14.26
N CYS A 55 0.38 -2.10 15.33
CA CYS A 55 0.17 -2.68 16.66
C CYS A 55 -1.02 -3.65 16.69
N VAL A 56 -2.12 -3.34 16.00
CA VAL A 56 -3.29 -4.24 15.92
C VAL A 56 -2.93 -5.57 15.26
N PHE A 57 -2.13 -5.54 14.18
CA PHE A 57 -1.73 -6.76 13.50
C PHE A 57 -0.59 -7.52 14.15
N GLN A 58 0.14 -6.87 15.05
CA GLN A 58 1.27 -7.47 15.78
C GLN A 58 1.01 -7.53 17.29
N LEU A 59 -0.27 -7.69 17.68
CA LEU A 59 -0.66 -7.75 19.11
C LEU A 59 0.13 -8.81 19.89
N ASN A 60 0.30 -10.00 19.30
CA ASN A 60 1.04 -11.09 19.90
C ASN A 60 2.51 -10.71 20.19
N LEU A 61 3.14 -9.90 19.30
CA LEU A 61 4.50 -9.43 19.51
C LEU A 61 4.61 -8.58 20.78
N PHE A 62 3.64 -7.70 21.02
CA PHE A 62 3.65 -6.80 22.18
C PHE A 62 3.18 -7.47 23.47
N CYS A 63 2.22 -8.39 23.38
CA CYS A 63 1.65 -9.06 24.56
C CYS A 63 2.45 -10.29 24.98
N ASP A 64 2.87 -11.12 24.00
CA ASP A 64 3.47 -12.42 24.29
C ASP A 64 5.00 -12.39 24.25
N THR A 65 5.60 -11.65 23.29
CA THR A 65 7.05 -11.62 23.10
C THR A 65 7.72 -10.54 23.95
N TYR A 66 7.17 -9.31 23.92
CA TYR A 66 7.74 -8.21 24.68
C TYR A 66 7.18 -8.11 26.10
N GLU A 67 6.08 -8.80 26.39
CA GLU A 67 5.39 -8.75 27.70
C GLU A 67 5.08 -7.33 28.18
N ASN A 68 5.09 -6.36 27.27
CA ASN A 68 4.93 -4.94 27.59
C ASN A 68 4.06 -4.20 26.56
N PRO A 69 2.74 -4.16 26.78
CA PRO A 69 1.80 -3.48 25.87
C PRO A 69 2.06 -1.99 25.70
N TRP A 70 2.74 -1.33 26.66
CA TRP A 70 3.03 0.11 26.57
C TRP A 70 3.98 0.47 25.42
N LEU A 71 4.76 -0.49 24.92
CA LEU A 71 5.60 -0.31 23.74
C LEU A 71 4.80 0.02 22.47
N MET A 72 3.50 -0.26 22.45
CA MET A 72 2.62 0.16 21.35
C MET A 72 2.56 1.68 21.22
N LEU A 73 2.70 2.42 22.32
CA LEU A 73 2.68 3.88 22.34
C LEU A 73 4.03 4.52 21.97
N CYS A 74 5.10 3.72 21.92
CA CYS A 74 6.45 4.18 21.58
C CYS A 74 6.59 4.38 20.06
N ILE A 75 6.23 5.56 19.57
CA ILE A 75 6.28 5.88 18.12
C ILE A 75 7.71 5.94 17.55
N TRP A 76 8.72 6.12 18.41
CA TRP A 76 10.15 6.14 18.04
C TRP A 76 10.76 4.76 17.84
N ASP A 77 10.08 3.69 18.27
CA ASP A 77 10.56 2.31 18.14
C ASP A 77 10.42 1.72 16.73
N GLY A 78 9.82 2.48 15.81
CA GLY A 78 9.50 1.99 14.46
C GLY A 78 8.24 1.13 14.45
N GLY A 79 8.12 0.25 13.45
CA GLY A 79 6.93 -0.58 13.25
C GLY A 79 5.73 0.25 12.79
N TYR A 80 5.70 0.55 11.50
CA TYR A 80 4.62 1.27 10.84
C TYR A 80 4.08 0.46 9.68
N SER A 81 2.75 0.47 9.51
CA SER A 81 2.10 -0.15 8.38
C SER A 81 1.76 0.89 7.31
N ILE A 82 2.21 0.68 6.09
CA ILE A 82 1.84 1.52 4.93
C ILE A 82 0.31 1.57 4.76
N TRP A 83 -0.37 0.50 5.08
CA TRP A 83 -1.83 0.40 4.96
C TRP A 83 -2.58 1.34 5.91
N GLY A 84 -1.97 1.75 7.02
CA GLY A 84 -2.52 2.75 7.94
C GLY A 84 -2.54 4.17 7.35
N VAL A 85 -1.72 4.45 6.34
CA VAL A 85 -1.70 5.74 5.66
C VAL A 85 -3.02 6.01 4.92
N ILE A 86 -3.66 4.99 4.34
CA ILE A 86 -4.88 5.16 3.55
C ILE A 86 -6.04 5.76 4.35
N PRO A 87 -6.47 5.16 5.49
CA PRO A 87 -7.53 5.75 6.30
C PRO A 87 -7.14 7.10 6.90
N ALA A 88 -5.86 7.33 7.17
CA ALA A 88 -5.36 8.62 7.64
C ALA A 88 -5.53 9.72 6.58
N LEU A 89 -5.15 9.46 5.33
CA LEU A 89 -5.32 10.39 4.21
C LEU A 89 -6.81 10.67 3.94
N LEU A 90 -7.66 9.64 4.03
CA LEU A 90 -9.11 9.79 3.87
C LEU A 90 -9.70 10.70 4.93
N LEU A 91 -9.35 10.46 6.21
CA LEU A 91 -9.79 11.29 7.33
C LEU A 91 -9.27 12.73 7.23
N ALA A 92 -7.98 12.89 6.89
CA ALA A 92 -7.37 14.20 6.68
C ALA A 92 -8.07 14.98 5.56
N ALA A 93 -8.38 14.32 4.43
CA ALA A 93 -9.10 14.94 3.32
C ALA A 93 -10.52 15.34 3.72
N TRP A 94 -11.23 14.50 4.47
CA TRP A 94 -12.57 14.79 4.93
C TRP A 94 -12.59 15.97 5.91
N LEU A 95 -11.69 16.00 6.90
CA LEU A 95 -11.56 17.11 7.84
C LEU A 95 -11.19 18.40 7.12
N THR A 96 -10.22 18.35 6.20
CA THR A 96 -9.81 19.51 5.40
C THR A 96 -10.98 20.05 4.57
N ALA A 97 -11.73 19.16 3.91
CA ALA A 97 -12.90 19.58 3.12
C ALA A 97 -13.94 20.30 3.97
N LYS A 98 -14.20 19.83 5.18
CA LYS A 98 -15.08 20.49 6.14
C LYS A 98 -14.55 21.86 6.59
N MET A 99 -13.27 21.93 6.98
CA MET A 99 -12.63 23.15 7.47
C MET A 99 -12.54 24.24 6.39
N GLN A 100 -12.19 23.84 5.16
CA GLN A 100 -11.99 24.75 4.04
C GLN A 100 -13.25 24.96 3.19
N ARG A 101 -14.37 24.31 3.55
CA ARG A 101 -15.67 24.37 2.84
C ARG A 101 -15.53 24.09 1.34
N CYS A 102 -14.67 23.11 0.97
CA CYS A 102 -14.48 22.70 -0.41
C CYS A 102 -15.08 21.30 -0.66
N SER A 103 -15.24 20.93 -1.94
CA SER A 103 -15.74 19.61 -2.33
C SER A 103 -14.77 18.52 -1.89
N PHE A 104 -15.26 17.58 -1.07
CA PHE A 104 -14.50 16.42 -0.64
C PHE A 104 -14.06 15.56 -1.84
N SER A 105 -14.96 15.30 -2.79
CA SER A 105 -14.68 14.46 -3.96
C SER A 105 -13.55 15.04 -4.83
N SER A 106 -13.56 16.36 -5.04
CA SER A 106 -12.52 17.05 -5.79
C SER A 106 -11.18 17.05 -5.04
N LEU A 107 -11.20 17.23 -3.72
CA LEU A 107 -10.00 17.13 -2.88
C LEU A 107 -9.46 15.71 -2.86
N TRP A 108 -10.35 14.71 -2.74
CA TRP A 108 -9.97 13.30 -2.73
C TRP A 108 -9.36 12.84 -4.06
N ASP A 109 -9.83 13.34 -5.20
CA ASP A 109 -9.19 13.12 -6.51
C ASP A 109 -7.75 13.65 -6.53
N CYS A 110 -7.52 14.83 -5.97
CA CYS A 110 -6.18 15.43 -5.90
C CYS A 110 -5.26 14.67 -4.95
N VAL A 111 -5.75 14.30 -3.77
CA VAL A 111 -5.03 13.50 -2.78
C VAL A 111 -4.66 12.14 -3.35
N SER A 112 -5.62 11.44 -3.96
CA SER A 112 -5.42 10.10 -4.53
C SER A 112 -4.34 10.11 -5.62
N LEU A 113 -4.41 11.06 -6.55
CA LEU A 113 -3.37 11.23 -7.57
C LEU A 113 -1.98 11.42 -6.96
N SER A 114 -1.88 12.31 -5.98
CA SER A 114 -0.60 12.71 -5.39
C SER A 114 -0.05 11.66 -4.43
N SER A 115 -0.91 10.84 -3.80
CA SER A 115 -0.50 9.75 -2.90
C SER A 115 0.31 8.66 -3.60
N ALA A 116 0.20 8.53 -4.92
CA ALA A 116 1.06 7.64 -5.69
C ALA A 116 2.55 7.92 -5.46
N LEU A 117 2.95 9.20 -5.40
CA LEU A 117 4.34 9.59 -5.13
C LEU A 117 4.74 9.33 -3.67
N LEU A 118 3.81 9.50 -2.73
CA LEU A 118 4.03 9.13 -1.35
C LEU A 118 4.30 7.62 -1.24
N PHE A 119 3.44 6.78 -1.81
CA PHE A 119 3.64 5.32 -1.79
C PHE A 119 4.90 4.90 -2.52
N ALA A 120 5.25 5.52 -3.66
CA ALA A 120 6.51 5.25 -4.34
C ALA A 120 7.72 5.45 -3.42
N MET A 121 7.74 6.55 -2.66
CA MET A 121 8.83 6.83 -1.74
C MET A 121 8.82 5.92 -0.50
N LEU A 122 7.64 5.55 0.01
CA LEU A 122 7.52 4.58 1.12
C LEU A 122 8.07 3.22 0.71
N TYR A 123 7.72 2.72 -0.49
CA TYR A 123 8.29 1.47 -1.01
C TYR A 123 9.79 1.57 -1.28
N ALA A 124 10.27 2.69 -1.82
CA ALA A 124 11.72 2.91 -1.97
C ALA A 124 12.45 2.85 -0.61
N GLY A 125 11.81 3.32 0.45
CA GLY A 125 12.32 3.27 1.83
C GLY A 125 12.41 1.84 2.40
N GLU A 126 11.52 0.91 1.99
CA GLU A 126 11.58 -0.49 2.43
C GLU A 126 12.92 -1.16 2.14
N GLY A 127 13.61 -0.74 1.07
CA GLY A 127 14.96 -1.23 0.77
C GLY A 127 16.03 -0.92 1.83
N ARG A 128 15.70 -0.13 2.86
CA ARG A 128 16.56 0.16 4.01
C ARG A 128 16.20 -0.67 5.25
N THR A 129 15.12 -1.45 5.18
CA THR A 129 14.58 -2.21 6.31
C THR A 129 14.53 -3.72 6.04
N GLU A 130 15.14 -4.18 4.94
CA GLU A 130 15.10 -5.58 4.49
C GLU A 130 13.68 -6.10 4.20
N LEU A 131 12.69 -5.20 4.15
CA LEU A 131 11.32 -5.51 3.75
C LEU A 131 11.17 -5.47 2.23
N GLY A 132 10.10 -6.11 1.73
CA GLY A 132 9.80 -6.09 0.30
C GLY A 132 10.73 -6.96 -0.54
N ILE A 133 11.43 -7.91 0.07
CA ILE A 133 12.18 -8.96 -0.62
C ILE A 133 11.20 -10.04 -1.06
N GLY A 134 11.33 -10.48 -2.30
CA GLY A 134 10.46 -11.48 -2.91
C GLY A 134 11.03 -12.89 -2.88
N LYS A 135 10.29 -13.77 -3.54
CA LYS A 135 10.62 -15.20 -3.66
C LYS A 135 11.97 -15.41 -4.35
N VAL A 136 12.60 -16.55 -4.05
CA VAL A 136 13.79 -17.01 -4.73
C VAL A 136 13.46 -17.24 -6.20
N ILE A 137 14.35 -16.81 -7.08
CA ILE A 137 14.24 -16.97 -8.53
C ILE A 137 15.45 -17.71 -9.06
N ASP A 138 15.25 -18.51 -10.11
CA ASP A 138 16.34 -19.19 -10.78
C ASP A 138 17.23 -18.22 -11.57
N VAL A 139 18.51 -18.55 -11.66
CA VAL A 139 19.45 -17.81 -12.51
C VAL A 139 19.01 -17.94 -13.97
N GLY A 140 18.66 -16.82 -14.58
CA GLY A 140 18.15 -16.85 -15.94
C GLY A 140 18.04 -15.46 -16.55
N PHE A 141 17.04 -15.28 -17.42
CA PHE A 141 16.81 -14.02 -18.12
C PHE A 141 16.70 -12.79 -17.18
N LEU A 142 16.02 -12.96 -16.04
CA LEU A 142 15.83 -11.85 -15.07
C LEU A 142 17.15 -11.38 -14.45
N THR A 143 18.05 -12.29 -14.10
CA THR A 143 19.35 -11.94 -13.50
C THR A 143 20.29 -11.26 -14.49
N SER A 144 20.20 -11.62 -15.78
CA SER A 144 21.04 -11.05 -16.83
C SER A 144 20.49 -9.75 -17.41
N ALA A 145 19.18 -9.70 -17.68
CA ALA A 145 18.56 -8.54 -18.33
C ALA A 145 18.20 -7.41 -17.35
N PHE A 146 17.85 -7.75 -16.10
CA PHE A 146 17.40 -6.81 -15.08
C PHE A 146 18.10 -6.99 -13.72
N PRO A 147 19.43 -6.88 -13.66
CA PRO A 147 20.19 -7.12 -12.42
C PRO A 147 19.77 -6.19 -11.27
N PHE A 148 19.23 -5.01 -11.58
CA PHE A 148 18.73 -4.07 -10.58
C PHE A 148 17.45 -4.52 -9.85
N LEU A 149 16.76 -5.54 -10.37
CA LEU A 149 15.57 -6.16 -9.73
C LEU A 149 15.90 -7.40 -8.93
N VAL A 150 17.15 -7.81 -8.88
CA VAL A 150 17.58 -9.04 -8.25
C VAL A 150 18.57 -8.75 -7.13
N LEU A 151 18.35 -9.36 -5.97
CA LEU A 151 19.27 -9.34 -4.83
C LEU A 151 20.01 -10.68 -4.76
N GLU A 152 21.32 -10.61 -4.78
CA GLU A 152 22.17 -11.76 -4.48
C GLU A 152 22.31 -11.88 -2.97
N GLN A 153 21.84 -12.99 -2.39
CA GLN A 153 21.95 -13.28 -0.97
C GLN A 153 22.84 -14.53 -0.79
N LYS A 154 23.96 -14.35 -0.07
CA LYS A 154 24.86 -15.45 0.26
C LYS A 154 24.42 -16.11 1.55
N LEU A 155 23.99 -17.37 1.46
CA LEU A 155 23.62 -18.22 2.58
C LEU A 155 24.69 -19.31 2.75
N GLY A 156 25.77 -18.97 3.48
CA GLY A 156 26.93 -19.83 3.62
C GLY A 156 27.64 -20.09 2.27
N VAL A 157 27.63 -21.35 1.80
CA VAL A 157 28.22 -21.75 0.51
C VAL A 157 27.28 -21.52 -0.66
N ASN A 158 25.98 -21.42 -0.41
CA ASN A 158 24.97 -21.27 -1.44
C ASN A 158 24.69 -19.78 -1.72
N VAL A 159 24.45 -19.47 -3.00
CA VAL A 159 24.04 -18.16 -3.46
C VAL A 159 22.60 -18.25 -3.94
N GLU A 160 21.70 -17.49 -3.32
CA GLU A 160 20.31 -17.38 -3.73
C GLU A 160 20.07 -16.02 -4.39
N TYR A 161 19.28 -16.03 -5.46
CA TYR A 161 18.82 -14.82 -6.12
C TYR A 161 17.37 -14.57 -5.76
N ARG A 162 17.09 -13.38 -5.19
CA ARG A 162 15.75 -13.00 -4.75
C ARG A 162 15.24 -11.79 -5.51
N LEU A 163 13.94 -11.77 -5.81
CA LEU A 163 13.31 -10.65 -6.48
C LEU A 163 13.19 -9.45 -5.53
N ILE A 164 13.55 -8.25 -5.99
CA ILE A 164 13.42 -7.02 -5.21
C ILE A 164 12.05 -6.39 -5.49
N VAL A 165 11.02 -6.83 -4.76
CA VAL A 165 9.61 -6.43 -5.00
C VAL A 165 9.38 -4.96 -4.69
N TYR A 166 10.01 -4.40 -3.66
CA TYR A 166 9.85 -2.98 -3.30
C TYR A 166 10.25 -2.03 -4.43
N ARG A 167 11.24 -2.38 -5.27
CA ARG A 167 11.62 -1.57 -6.45
C ARG A 167 10.55 -1.60 -7.52
N LEU A 168 9.93 -2.76 -7.73
CA LEU A 168 8.82 -2.91 -8.65
C LEU A 168 7.59 -2.13 -8.17
N GLN A 169 7.27 -2.20 -6.88
CA GLN A 169 6.18 -1.43 -6.27
C GLN A 169 6.42 0.08 -6.40
N CYS A 170 7.65 0.54 -6.13
CA CYS A 170 8.04 1.94 -6.32
C CYS A 170 7.83 2.39 -7.77
N LEU A 171 8.38 1.64 -8.74
CA LEU A 171 8.24 1.94 -10.17
C LEU A 171 6.77 1.94 -10.60
N ALA A 172 6.01 0.94 -10.16
CA ALA A 172 4.58 0.82 -10.46
C ALA A 172 3.77 2.02 -9.93
N CYS A 173 4.09 2.53 -8.74
CA CYS A 173 3.45 3.73 -8.20
C CYS A 173 3.81 4.98 -9.00
N VAL A 174 5.06 5.12 -9.48
CA VAL A 174 5.45 6.23 -10.36
C VAL A 174 4.71 6.15 -11.70
N VAL A 175 4.63 4.97 -12.31
CA VAL A 175 3.86 4.75 -13.54
C VAL A 175 2.38 5.06 -13.31
N LEU A 176 1.80 4.60 -12.20
CA LEU A 176 0.42 4.91 -11.83
C LEU A 176 0.19 6.42 -11.70
N PHE A 177 1.11 7.15 -11.08
CA PHE A 177 1.04 8.61 -11.03
C PHE A 177 0.97 9.24 -12.42
N LEU A 178 1.84 8.83 -13.34
CA LEU A 178 1.88 9.36 -14.71
C LEU A 178 0.59 9.02 -15.48
N VAL A 179 0.12 7.78 -15.39
CA VAL A 179 -1.12 7.34 -16.04
C VAL A 179 -2.32 8.13 -15.51
N MET A 180 -2.40 8.32 -14.19
CA MET A 180 -3.49 9.10 -13.59
C MET A 180 -3.40 10.59 -13.94
N LEU A 181 -2.19 11.14 -14.01
CA LEU A 181 -1.97 12.54 -14.42
C LEU A 181 -2.46 12.79 -15.86
N LEU A 182 -2.20 11.86 -16.77
CA LEU A 182 -2.71 11.91 -18.15
C LEU A 182 -4.24 11.70 -18.22
N SER A 183 -4.75 10.78 -17.42
CA SER A 183 -6.18 10.45 -17.34
C SER A 183 -7.03 11.59 -16.76
N ARG A 184 -6.43 12.43 -15.90
CA ARG A 184 -7.09 13.56 -15.27
C ARG A 184 -7.76 14.51 -16.28
N ARG A 185 -7.11 14.76 -17.42
CA ARG A 185 -7.64 15.67 -18.47
C ARG A 185 -8.95 15.15 -19.05
N LYS A 186 -9.22 13.85 -19.00
CA LYS A 186 -10.40 13.19 -19.54
C LYS A 186 -11.52 13.03 -18.50
N SER A 187 -11.22 13.15 -17.22
CA SER A 187 -12.20 12.99 -16.13
C SER A 187 -12.91 14.32 -15.87
N LYS A 188 -14.20 14.38 -16.21
CA LYS A 188 -15.02 15.58 -16.00
C LYS A 188 -15.79 15.57 -14.69
N ALA A 189 -16.05 14.40 -14.12
CA ALA A 189 -16.81 14.27 -12.87
C ALA A 189 -15.86 14.09 -11.68
N GLU A 190 -16.18 14.76 -10.57
CA GLU A 190 -15.44 14.70 -9.30
C GLU A 190 -15.56 13.31 -8.65
N GLY A 191 -14.48 12.82 -8.06
CA GLY A 191 -14.40 11.52 -7.38
C GLY A 191 -14.06 10.34 -8.30
N ILE A 192 -14.22 10.46 -9.61
CA ILE A 192 -13.94 9.34 -10.53
C ILE A 192 -12.45 9.04 -10.64
N LEU A 193 -11.60 10.05 -10.57
CA LEU A 193 -10.15 9.86 -10.63
C LEU A 193 -9.67 9.07 -9.41
N ALA A 194 -10.20 9.38 -8.23
CA ALA A 194 -9.90 8.65 -7.00
C ALA A 194 -10.35 7.18 -7.09
N LEU A 195 -11.57 6.92 -7.55
CA LEU A 195 -12.07 5.55 -7.71
C LEU A 195 -11.19 4.73 -8.66
N ARG A 196 -10.77 5.31 -9.79
CA ARG A 196 -9.84 4.66 -10.73
C ARG A 196 -8.48 4.40 -10.08
N PHE A 197 -7.94 5.39 -9.40
CA PHE A 197 -6.65 5.26 -8.70
C PHE A 197 -6.68 4.11 -7.70
N TRP A 198 -7.63 4.12 -6.78
CA TRP A 198 -7.70 3.13 -5.71
C TRP A 198 -8.02 1.73 -6.23
N SER A 199 -8.82 1.61 -7.32
CA SER A 199 -9.04 0.32 -7.99
C SER A 199 -7.74 -0.27 -8.52
N ILE A 200 -6.96 0.52 -9.27
CA ILE A 200 -5.70 0.06 -9.88
C ILE A 200 -4.67 -0.20 -8.79
N PHE A 201 -4.51 0.72 -7.84
CA PHE A 201 -3.55 0.60 -6.75
C PHE A 201 -3.80 -0.67 -5.93
N ALA A 202 -5.03 -0.89 -5.48
CA ALA A 202 -5.36 -2.08 -4.67
C ALA A 202 -5.19 -3.38 -5.47
N SER A 203 -5.58 -3.42 -6.74
CA SER A 203 -5.37 -4.61 -7.58
C SER A 203 -3.88 -4.91 -7.77
N MET A 204 -3.06 -3.88 -7.99
CA MET A 204 -1.61 -4.02 -8.09
C MET A 204 -1.02 -4.54 -6.76
N GLN A 205 -1.50 -4.05 -5.62
CA GLN A 205 -0.98 -4.47 -4.31
C GLN A 205 -1.26 -5.94 -4.02
N ILE A 206 -2.44 -6.46 -4.37
CA ILE A 206 -2.73 -7.89 -4.24
C ILE A 206 -1.69 -8.72 -5.01
N PHE A 207 -1.35 -8.29 -6.23
CA PHE A 207 -0.35 -8.98 -7.06
C PHE A 207 1.06 -8.90 -6.45
N TRP A 208 1.50 -7.71 -6.03
CA TRP A 208 2.83 -7.53 -5.46
C TRP A 208 3.02 -8.27 -4.13
N GLU A 209 1.99 -8.30 -3.29
CA GLU A 209 2.03 -9.03 -2.03
C GLU A 209 2.23 -10.54 -2.24
N SER A 210 1.66 -11.12 -3.31
CA SER A 210 1.88 -12.54 -3.65
C SER A 210 3.33 -12.85 -4.05
N LEU A 211 4.09 -11.85 -4.49
CA LEU A 211 5.50 -12.02 -4.86
C LEU A 211 6.47 -11.83 -3.69
N ARG A 212 6.02 -11.26 -2.58
CA ARG A 212 6.85 -11.03 -1.38
C ARG A 212 7.09 -12.34 -0.63
N ASP A 213 8.26 -12.44 0.00
CA ASP A 213 8.66 -13.59 0.84
C ASP A 213 9.41 -13.10 2.10
N ASP A 214 9.02 -11.96 2.62
CA ASP A 214 9.65 -11.34 3.78
C ASP A 214 9.05 -11.76 5.12
N GLY A 215 8.05 -12.66 5.13
CA GLY A 215 7.40 -13.18 6.33
C GLY A 215 6.67 -12.13 7.18
N HIS A 216 6.57 -10.90 6.68
CA HIS A 216 6.04 -9.78 7.43
C HIS A 216 4.51 -9.74 7.38
N MET A 217 3.88 -9.62 8.56
CA MET A 217 2.44 -9.44 8.73
C MET A 217 1.58 -10.48 7.98
N LEU A 218 1.72 -11.75 8.35
CA LEU A 218 0.84 -12.83 7.89
C LEU A 218 -0.36 -12.97 8.83
N PHE A 219 -1.54 -13.14 8.25
CA PHE A 219 -2.75 -13.55 8.95
C PHE A 219 -3.15 -14.94 8.43
N ILE A 220 -2.80 -15.98 9.20
CA ILE A 220 -2.92 -17.39 8.80
C ILE A 220 -2.06 -17.65 7.55
N PHE A 221 -2.66 -17.70 6.36
CA PHE A 221 -2.00 -17.88 5.05
C PHE A 221 -2.11 -16.67 4.13
N LEU A 222 -2.90 -15.64 4.51
CA LEU A 222 -3.06 -14.41 3.74
C LEU A 222 -2.14 -13.33 4.29
N ARG A 223 -1.52 -12.57 3.40
CA ARG A 223 -0.80 -11.36 3.79
C ARG A 223 -1.78 -10.26 4.14
N ILE A 224 -1.52 -9.54 5.21
CA ILE A 224 -2.35 -8.41 5.66
C ILE A 224 -2.50 -7.36 4.55
N GLY A 225 -1.46 -7.16 3.73
CA GLY A 225 -1.51 -6.31 2.56
C GLY A 225 -2.59 -6.71 1.54
N GLN A 226 -2.77 -8.01 1.29
CA GLN A 226 -3.82 -8.52 0.40
C GLN A 226 -5.22 -8.28 0.99
N VAL A 227 -5.38 -8.53 2.29
CA VAL A 227 -6.65 -8.27 3.00
C VAL A 227 -6.99 -6.78 2.95
N ALA A 228 -6.03 -5.91 3.25
CA ALA A 228 -6.22 -4.47 3.20
C ALA A 228 -6.56 -3.98 1.78
N ALA A 229 -5.88 -4.50 0.76
CA ALA A 229 -6.19 -4.20 -0.64
C ALA A 229 -7.59 -4.69 -1.03
N GLY A 230 -8.00 -5.87 -0.57
CA GLY A 230 -9.37 -6.38 -0.74
C GLY A 230 -10.43 -5.48 -0.12
N ILE A 231 -10.17 -4.95 1.08
CA ILE A 231 -11.05 -3.97 1.75
C ILE A 231 -11.14 -2.67 0.94
N VAL A 232 -10.03 -2.18 0.41
CA VAL A 232 -10.03 -0.98 -0.45
C VAL A 232 -10.82 -1.22 -1.73
N LEU A 233 -10.68 -2.38 -2.38
CA LEU A 233 -11.49 -2.74 -3.55
C LEU A 233 -12.97 -2.83 -3.22
N LEU A 234 -13.33 -3.43 -2.08
CA LEU A 234 -14.71 -3.48 -1.61
C LEU A 234 -15.29 -2.08 -1.42
N TRP A 235 -14.53 -1.18 -0.79
CA TRP A 235 -14.92 0.22 -0.63
C TRP A 235 -15.16 0.90 -1.99
N VAL A 236 -14.23 0.72 -2.93
CA VAL A 236 -14.37 1.27 -4.30
C VAL A 236 -15.62 0.75 -4.99
N LEU A 237 -15.93 -0.56 -4.86
CA LEU A 237 -17.15 -1.15 -5.43
C LEU A 237 -18.42 -0.58 -4.83
N ILE A 238 -18.43 -0.35 -3.51
CA ILE A 238 -19.56 0.29 -2.83
C ILE A 238 -19.77 1.71 -3.35
N ASP A 239 -18.70 2.51 -3.47
CA ASP A 239 -18.80 3.87 -3.96
C ASP A 239 -19.18 3.93 -5.44
N LEU A 240 -18.65 3.03 -6.26
CA LEU A 240 -19.04 2.88 -7.65
C LEU A 240 -20.54 2.53 -7.76
N SER A 241 -21.02 1.61 -6.94
CA SER A 241 -22.46 1.25 -6.88
C SER A 241 -23.33 2.44 -6.49
N ARG A 242 -22.87 3.30 -5.57
CA ARG A 242 -23.56 4.54 -5.20
C ARG A 242 -23.61 5.52 -6.38
N CYS A 243 -22.49 5.69 -7.09
CA CYS A 243 -22.44 6.56 -8.28
C CYS A 243 -23.42 6.09 -9.39
N TYR A 244 -23.48 4.78 -9.65
CA TYR A 244 -24.44 4.21 -10.62
C TYR A 244 -25.88 4.50 -10.19
N ARG A 245 -26.19 4.31 -8.90
CA ARG A 245 -27.54 4.58 -8.38
C ARG A 245 -27.91 6.06 -8.46
N GLN A 246 -26.99 6.97 -8.19
CA GLN A 246 -27.21 8.41 -8.32
C GLN A 246 -27.42 8.85 -9.77
N ALA A 247 -26.80 8.15 -10.71
CA ALA A 247 -27.00 8.35 -12.15
C ALA A 247 -28.30 7.71 -12.71
N GLY A 248 -29.12 7.09 -11.84
CA GLY A 248 -30.33 6.36 -12.26
C GLY A 248 -30.05 5.05 -13.00
N LEU A 249 -28.81 4.55 -12.93
CA LEU A 249 -28.35 3.33 -13.56
C LEU A 249 -28.21 2.21 -12.54
N HIS A 250 -28.42 0.97 -12.97
CA HIS A 250 -28.15 -0.21 -12.15
C HIS A 250 -26.77 -0.77 -12.46
N MET A 251 -25.98 -0.98 -11.42
CA MET A 251 -24.70 -1.69 -11.57
C MET A 251 -24.99 -3.14 -11.99
N PRO A 252 -24.27 -3.71 -12.98
CA PRO A 252 -24.46 -5.10 -13.37
C PRO A 252 -24.31 -6.04 -12.17
N TRP A 253 -25.29 -6.87 -11.94
CA TRP A 253 -25.36 -7.76 -10.76
C TRP A 253 -24.17 -8.72 -10.64
N PHE A 254 -23.60 -9.13 -11.78
CA PHE A 254 -22.48 -10.08 -11.84
C PHE A 254 -21.17 -9.52 -11.27
N VAL A 255 -21.03 -8.19 -11.11
CA VAL A 255 -19.81 -7.57 -10.58
C VAL A 255 -19.50 -8.04 -9.16
N TRP A 256 -20.54 -8.21 -8.33
CA TRP A 256 -20.38 -8.69 -6.95
C TRP A 256 -19.91 -10.14 -6.87
N PRO A 257 -20.58 -11.12 -7.51
CA PRO A 257 -20.08 -12.49 -7.52
C PRO A 257 -18.70 -12.63 -8.18
N VAL A 258 -18.39 -11.87 -9.22
CA VAL A 258 -17.04 -11.87 -9.83
C VAL A 258 -16.00 -11.36 -8.83
N PHE A 259 -16.29 -10.31 -8.08
CA PHE A 259 -15.38 -9.80 -7.05
C PHE A 259 -15.11 -10.86 -5.97
N VAL A 260 -16.15 -11.49 -5.44
CA VAL A 260 -16.03 -12.55 -4.43
C VAL A 260 -15.26 -13.75 -4.99
N LEU A 261 -15.53 -14.14 -6.24
CA LEU A 261 -14.81 -15.22 -6.92
C LEU A 261 -13.32 -14.91 -7.06
N CYS A 262 -12.97 -13.70 -7.47
CA CYS A 262 -11.56 -13.28 -7.60
C CYS A 262 -10.84 -13.32 -6.25
N LEU A 263 -11.46 -12.82 -5.18
CA LEU A 263 -10.88 -12.90 -3.83
C LEU A 263 -10.72 -14.35 -3.38
N GLY A 264 -11.72 -15.19 -3.63
CA GLY A 264 -11.67 -16.63 -3.30
C GLY A 264 -10.56 -17.36 -4.08
N LEU A 265 -10.39 -17.06 -5.36
CA LEU A 265 -9.30 -17.62 -6.17
C LEU A 265 -7.91 -17.19 -5.67
N ILE A 266 -7.73 -15.92 -5.30
CA ILE A 266 -6.47 -15.44 -4.73
C ILE A 266 -6.17 -16.18 -3.42
N ALA A 267 -7.15 -16.27 -2.52
CA ALA A 267 -6.99 -17.00 -1.27
C ALA A 267 -6.67 -18.49 -1.49
N ALA A 268 -7.34 -19.15 -2.45
CA ALA A 268 -7.09 -20.55 -2.79
C ALA A 268 -5.70 -20.77 -3.41
N LEU A 269 -5.24 -19.84 -4.25
CA LEU A 269 -3.90 -19.89 -4.84
C LEU A 269 -2.81 -19.72 -3.77
N GLU A 270 -2.94 -18.74 -2.87
CA GLU A 270 -1.99 -18.56 -1.78
C GLU A 270 -1.95 -19.78 -0.86
N PHE A 271 -3.13 -20.29 -0.46
CA PHE A 271 -3.22 -21.52 0.33
C PHE A 271 -2.57 -22.71 -0.37
N SER A 272 -2.76 -22.87 -1.69
CA SER A 272 -2.16 -23.98 -2.45
C SER A 272 -0.66 -23.84 -2.61
N LEU A 273 -0.14 -22.61 -2.70
CA LEU A 273 1.28 -22.35 -2.81
C LEU A 273 2.00 -22.58 -1.48
N ASP A 274 1.47 -22.07 -0.39
CA ASP A 274 2.01 -22.27 0.96
C ASP A 274 1.86 -23.74 1.42
N GLY A 275 0.72 -24.38 1.13
CA GLY A 275 0.47 -25.79 1.47
C GLY A 275 1.37 -26.77 0.72
N ARG A 276 1.81 -26.47 -0.48
CA ARG A 276 2.76 -27.32 -1.23
C ARG A 276 4.16 -27.30 -0.64
N LEU A 277 4.57 -26.20 -0.02
CA LEU A 277 5.86 -26.12 0.68
C LEU A 277 5.89 -26.96 1.96
N THR A 278 4.75 -27.24 2.56
CA THR A 278 4.64 -28.03 3.81
C THR A 278 4.37 -29.53 3.57
N ILE A 279 3.82 -29.92 2.42
CA ILE A 279 3.44 -31.33 2.13
C ILE A 279 4.58 -32.12 1.46
N GLY A 280 5.59 -31.46 0.91
CA GLY A 280 6.62 -32.09 0.06
C GLY A 280 8.03 -32.21 0.63
N THR A 281 8.34 -31.64 1.79
CA THR A 281 9.66 -31.77 2.40
C THR A 281 9.52 -32.33 3.81
N PRO A 282 10.23 -33.46 4.14
CA PRO A 282 10.39 -33.85 5.53
C PRO A 282 11.06 -32.66 6.22
N SER A 283 10.47 -32.23 7.33
CA SER A 283 10.94 -31.16 8.18
C SER A 283 12.47 -31.23 8.37
N MET A 284 13.24 -30.50 7.58
CA MET A 284 14.49 -29.99 8.10
C MET A 284 14.08 -28.93 9.11
N ALA A 285 14.07 -29.31 10.36
CA ALA A 285 14.02 -28.40 11.48
C ALA A 285 15.07 -27.32 11.21
N ARG A 286 14.64 -26.10 10.97
CA ARG A 286 15.51 -24.95 11.03
C ARG A 286 15.83 -24.77 12.52
N ASP A 287 16.86 -25.46 12.96
CA ASP A 287 17.56 -25.12 14.20
C ASP A 287 18.13 -23.71 14.02
N TYR A 288 17.40 -22.73 14.49
CA TYR A 288 17.96 -21.43 14.82
C TYR A 288 18.55 -21.56 16.22
N GLY A 289 19.83 -22.02 16.29
CA GLY A 289 20.71 -21.82 17.41
C GLY A 289 21.32 -20.41 17.36
#